data_a96007a5b7db8233f6f540bb1645e0ef
#
_entry.id   a96007a5b7db8233f6f540bb1645e0ef
#
_cell.length_a   1.000
_cell.length_b   1.000
_cell.length_c   1.000
_cell.angle_alpha   90.00
_cell.angle_beta   90.00
_cell.angle_gamma   90.00
#
_symmetry.space_group_name_H-M   'P 1'
#
loop_
_entity.id
_entity.type
_entity.pdbx_description
1 polymer ?
#
loop_
_entity_poly.entity_id
_entity_poly.type
_entity_poly.pdbx_seq_one_letter_code
_entity_poly.pdbx_strand_id
1 'polypeptide(L)'
;MAGRLAQNVRVQEMKLRTDTIGQIEQPTEIDIRSAISYPGEKASENDLVKLMIDDQNYLCVWIGKKEIGHTLEIKTDTTKLACKEKIDSESAIHLMIKYFHGDLDWINQYSWEKSISQKFLENILLLVRQKSKPENTA
;
A
#
# COMPACT_ATOMS: atom_id res chain seq x y z
N MET A 1 20.92 -3.41 -20.31
CA MET A 1 20.52 -2.03 -20.57
C MET A 1 19.04 -1.89 -20.86
N ALA A 2 18.48 -2.75 -21.70
CA ALA A 2 17.03 -2.69 -21.96
C ALA A 2 16.21 -2.90 -20.68
N GLY A 3 16.63 -3.80 -19.80
CA GLY A 3 15.94 -4.02 -18.55
C GLY A 3 15.96 -2.81 -17.63
N ARG A 4 17.06 -2.09 -17.63
CA ARG A 4 17.18 -0.87 -16.83
C ARG A 4 16.24 0.22 -17.34
N LEU A 5 16.13 0.36 -18.66
CA LEU A 5 15.19 1.33 -19.23
C LEU A 5 13.75 0.98 -18.88
N ALA A 6 13.41 -0.30 -18.94
CA ALA A 6 12.06 -0.74 -18.58
C ALA A 6 11.74 -0.44 -17.12
N GLN A 7 12.72 -0.61 -16.22
CA GLN A 7 12.53 -0.29 -14.82
C GLN A 7 12.31 1.21 -14.61
N ASN A 8 13.09 2.04 -15.32
CA ASN A 8 12.94 3.49 -15.21
C ASN A 8 11.56 3.93 -15.71
N VAL A 9 11.10 3.37 -16.82
CA VAL A 9 9.78 3.68 -17.35
C VAL A 9 8.70 3.28 -16.34
N ARG A 10 8.85 2.10 -15.73
CA ARG A 10 7.88 1.63 -14.75
C ARG A 10 7.81 2.55 -13.54
N VAL A 11 8.95 3.00 -13.03
CA VAL A 11 8.99 3.93 -11.90
C VAL A 11 8.33 5.25 -12.28
N GLN A 12 8.59 5.74 -13.49
CA GLN A 12 8.02 7.01 -13.96
C GLN A 12 6.50 6.95 -14.10
N GLU A 13 5.93 5.76 -14.24
CA GLU A 13 4.49 5.60 -14.40
C GLU A 13 3.73 5.56 -13.08
N MET A 14 4.42 5.51 -11.95
CA MET A 14 3.76 5.52 -10.66
C MET A 14 3.06 6.82 -10.39
N LYS A 15 2.02 6.76 -9.57
CA LYS A 15 1.25 7.92 -9.12
C LYS A 15 1.22 7.94 -7.61
N LEU A 16 1.23 9.13 -7.05
CA LEU A 16 1.11 9.33 -5.61
C LEU A 16 -0.23 9.98 -5.31
N ARG A 17 -1.03 9.34 -4.47
CA ARG A 17 -2.34 9.86 -4.11
C ARG A 17 -2.40 10.12 -2.62
N THR A 18 -2.89 11.29 -2.24
CA THR A 18 -3.09 11.62 -0.84
C THR A 18 -4.44 12.29 -0.68
N ASP A 19 -5.02 12.15 0.51
CA ASP A 19 -6.29 12.83 0.81
C ASP A 19 -6.09 14.34 0.95
N THR A 20 -4.90 14.77 1.35
CA THR A 20 -4.61 16.18 1.60
C THR A 20 -4.22 16.93 0.33
N ILE A 21 -3.36 16.34 -0.48
CA ILE A 21 -2.76 17.00 -1.64
C ILE A 21 -3.46 16.63 -2.93
N GLY A 22 -4.11 15.47 -2.99
CA GLY A 22 -4.70 14.93 -4.21
C GLY A 22 -3.74 13.99 -4.89
N GLN A 23 -3.77 13.95 -6.22
CA GLN A 23 -2.98 13.00 -6.99
C GLN A 23 -1.84 13.71 -7.71
N ILE A 24 -0.64 13.14 -7.58
CA ILE A 24 0.56 13.64 -8.25
C ILE A 24 0.97 12.60 -9.29
N GLU A 25 1.06 13.03 -10.55
CA GLU A 25 1.57 12.20 -11.63
C GLU A 25 3.09 12.28 -11.62
N GLN A 26 3.76 11.16 -11.84
CA GLN A 26 5.22 11.10 -11.87
C GLN A 26 5.85 11.73 -10.61
N PRO A 27 5.51 11.20 -9.42
CA PRO A 27 6.03 11.77 -8.19
C PRO A 27 7.53 11.60 -8.07
N THR A 28 8.13 12.43 -7.23
CA THR A 28 9.55 12.32 -6.87
C THR A 28 9.68 11.84 -5.42
N GLU A 29 10.91 11.54 -5.01
CA GLU A 29 11.15 11.19 -3.60
C GLU A 29 10.78 12.32 -2.65
N ILE A 30 10.96 13.57 -3.10
CA ILE A 30 10.56 14.72 -2.29
C ILE A 30 9.06 14.74 -2.09
N ASP A 31 8.29 14.43 -3.13
CA ASP A 31 6.83 14.35 -3.02
C ASP A 31 6.41 13.30 -2.01
N ILE A 32 7.06 12.15 -2.04
CA ILE A 32 6.76 11.05 -1.10
C ILE A 32 7.06 11.47 0.33
N ARG A 33 8.22 12.06 0.55
CA ARG A 33 8.62 12.52 1.89
C ARG A 33 7.65 13.58 2.41
N SER A 34 7.30 14.52 1.56
CA SER A 34 6.37 15.59 1.95
C SER A 34 4.99 15.05 2.28
N ALA A 35 4.51 14.08 1.51
CA ALA A 35 3.18 13.51 1.71
C ALA A 35 3.06 12.83 3.07
N ILE A 36 4.12 12.20 3.55
CA ILE A 36 4.08 11.49 4.82
C ILE A 36 4.42 12.43 6.00
N SER A 37 5.35 13.36 5.80
CA SER A 37 5.77 14.27 6.87
C SER A 37 4.74 15.35 7.15
N TYR A 38 4.15 15.92 6.11
CA TYR A 38 3.24 17.05 6.24
C TYR A 38 1.93 16.68 6.96
N PRO A 39 1.24 15.59 6.60
CA PRO A 39 0.03 15.22 7.31
C PRO A 39 0.26 14.90 8.78
N GLY A 40 1.46 14.48 9.14
CA GLY A 40 1.77 14.11 10.53
C GLY A 40 1.53 15.21 11.52
N GLU A 41 1.52 16.47 11.08
CA GLU A 41 1.31 17.61 11.97
C GLU A 41 -0.12 18.13 11.94
N LYS A 42 -0.80 18.00 10.82
CA LYS A 42 -2.10 18.66 10.62
C LYS A 42 -3.21 17.68 10.22
N ALA A 43 -2.88 16.45 9.92
CA ALA A 43 -3.85 15.53 9.38
C ALA A 43 -4.78 15.01 10.47
N SER A 44 -6.02 14.81 10.11
CA SER A 44 -6.91 14.00 10.90
C SER A 44 -6.40 12.55 10.81
N GLU A 45 -6.70 11.75 11.82
CA GLU A 45 -6.45 10.34 11.76
C GLU A 45 -7.08 9.78 10.49
N ASN A 46 -6.42 8.79 9.90
CA ASN A 46 -6.89 8.08 8.71
C ASN A 46 -6.61 8.77 7.39
N ASP A 47 -5.77 9.80 7.37
CA ASP A 47 -5.29 10.30 6.09
C ASP A 47 -4.48 9.20 5.39
N LEU A 48 -4.64 9.13 4.08
CA LEU A 48 -4.09 8.07 3.27
C LEU A 48 -3.00 8.62 2.36
N VAL A 49 -1.86 7.92 2.30
CA VAL A 49 -0.82 8.18 1.32
C VAL A 49 -0.61 6.88 0.54
N LYS A 50 -0.88 6.91 -0.75
CA LYS A 50 -0.84 5.71 -1.59
C LYS A 50 0.07 5.95 -2.78
N LEU A 51 1.08 5.09 -2.91
CA LEU A 51 1.97 5.09 -4.06
C LEU A 51 1.56 3.95 -4.99
N MET A 52 1.07 4.29 -6.16
CA MET A 52 0.36 3.35 -7.04
C MET A 52 1.12 3.08 -8.31
N ILE A 53 1.31 1.80 -8.62
CA ILE A 53 1.68 1.36 -9.97
C ILE A 53 0.42 1.40 -10.84
N ASP A 54 -0.68 0.87 -10.29
CA ASP A 54 -2.01 0.93 -10.89
C ASP A 54 -3.05 0.76 -9.77
N ASP A 55 -4.31 0.60 -10.13
CA ASP A 55 -5.40 0.50 -9.15
C ASP A 55 -5.32 -0.76 -8.30
N GLN A 56 -4.62 -1.79 -8.76
CA GLN A 56 -4.54 -3.07 -8.07
C GLN A 56 -3.18 -3.32 -7.42
N ASN A 57 -2.20 -2.44 -7.66
CA ASN A 57 -0.85 -2.64 -7.16
C ASN A 57 -0.34 -1.34 -6.56
N TYR A 58 -0.22 -1.29 -5.24
CA TYR A 58 0.21 -0.08 -4.55
C TYR A 58 0.73 -0.39 -3.15
N LEU A 59 1.45 0.56 -2.61
CA LEU A 59 1.83 0.60 -1.20
C LEU A 59 1.15 1.81 -0.58
N CYS A 60 0.52 1.59 0.56
CA CYS A 60 -0.31 2.59 1.20
C CYS A 60 0.11 2.78 2.65
N VAL A 61 0.18 4.04 3.07
CA VAL A 61 0.42 4.39 4.47
C VAL A 61 -0.82 5.11 4.99
N TRP A 62 -1.42 4.53 6.03
CA TRP A 62 -2.51 5.17 6.77
C TRP A 62 -1.90 5.97 7.91
N ILE A 63 -2.04 7.28 7.84
CA ILE A 63 -1.44 8.17 8.83
C ILE A 63 -2.14 7.97 10.17
N GLY A 64 -1.37 7.67 11.20
CA GLY A 64 -1.87 7.52 12.55
C GLY A 64 -1.34 8.62 13.44
N LYS A 65 -1.69 8.54 14.72
CA LYS A 65 -1.19 9.49 15.70
C LYS A 65 0.31 9.31 15.89
N LYS A 66 0.99 10.41 16.13
CA LYS A 66 2.44 10.41 16.24
C LYS A 66 2.94 9.42 17.30
N GLU A 67 2.23 9.30 18.40
CA GLU A 67 2.63 8.41 19.50
C GLU A 67 2.39 6.93 19.19
N ILE A 68 1.49 6.64 18.26
CA ILE A 68 1.10 5.27 17.93
C ILE A 68 1.81 4.79 16.67
N GLY A 69 1.96 5.67 15.68
CA GLY A 69 2.57 5.33 14.42
C GLY A 69 1.55 5.07 13.31
N HIS A 70 2.05 4.75 12.15
CA HIS A 70 1.26 4.59 10.94
C HIS A 70 1.03 3.11 10.62
N THR A 71 -0.02 2.85 9.86
CA THR A 71 -0.31 1.50 9.37
C THR A 71 0.08 1.40 7.90
N LEU A 72 0.81 0.36 7.57
CA LEU A 72 1.27 0.10 6.21
C LEU A 72 0.41 -0.99 5.59
N GLU A 73 -0.03 -0.77 4.34
CA GLU A 73 -0.75 -1.80 3.58
C GLU A 73 -0.13 -1.95 2.21
N ILE A 74 -0.09 -3.17 1.72
CA ILE A 74 0.38 -3.44 0.37
C ILE A 74 -0.70 -4.21 -0.39
N LYS A 75 -0.93 -3.79 -1.63
CA LYS A 75 -1.91 -4.43 -2.51
C LYS A 75 -1.21 -4.95 -3.75
N THR A 76 -1.47 -6.19 -4.09
CA THR A 76 -1.10 -6.77 -5.38
C THR A 76 -2.38 -7.22 -6.08
N ASP A 77 -2.28 -7.72 -7.30
CA ASP A 77 -3.45 -8.13 -8.07
C ASP A 77 -4.37 -9.07 -7.29
N THR A 78 -3.80 -9.91 -6.45
CA THR A 78 -4.55 -10.98 -5.78
C THR A 78 -4.70 -10.81 -4.28
N THR A 79 -3.92 -9.92 -3.66
CA THR A 79 -3.83 -9.89 -2.20
C THR A 79 -3.72 -8.49 -1.67
N LYS A 80 -4.34 -8.23 -0.54
CA LYS A 80 -4.20 -6.97 0.20
C LYS A 80 -3.81 -7.30 1.63
N LEU A 81 -2.61 -6.88 2.02
CA LEU A 81 -2.04 -7.20 3.32
C LEU A 81 -1.80 -5.94 4.13
N ALA A 82 -2.06 -6.03 5.43
CA ALA A 82 -1.75 -4.95 6.36
C ALA A 82 -0.59 -5.38 7.25
N CYS A 83 0.34 -4.47 7.48
CA CYS A 83 1.46 -4.72 8.37
C CYS A 83 0.96 -4.73 9.82
N LYS A 84 1.35 -5.73 10.58
CA LYS A 84 0.95 -5.84 11.99
C LYS A 84 1.65 -4.82 12.87
N GLU A 85 2.87 -4.46 12.52
CA GLU A 85 3.65 -3.48 13.28
C GLU A 85 3.26 -2.06 12.88
N LYS A 86 3.16 -1.17 13.85
CA LYS A 86 3.03 0.25 13.55
C LYS A 86 4.41 0.81 13.20
N ILE A 87 4.44 1.78 12.31
CA ILE A 87 5.68 2.28 11.72
C ILE A 87 5.74 3.79 11.92
N ASP A 88 6.90 4.32 12.33
CA ASP A 88 7.08 5.76 12.45
C ASP A 88 7.20 6.41 11.07
N SER A 89 7.15 7.75 11.03
CA SER A 89 7.15 8.48 9.78
C SER A 89 8.42 8.26 8.97
N GLU A 90 9.59 8.27 9.61
CA GLU A 90 10.83 8.08 8.87
C GLU A 90 10.92 6.67 8.27
N SER A 91 10.50 5.67 9.01
CA SER A 91 10.48 4.31 8.48
C SER A 91 9.49 4.19 7.33
N ALA A 92 8.31 4.79 7.46
CA ALA A 92 7.30 4.77 6.40
C ALA A 92 7.83 5.44 5.13
N ILE A 93 8.48 6.59 5.27
CA ILE A 93 9.09 7.28 4.14
C ILE A 93 10.13 6.39 3.47
N HIS A 94 10.99 5.77 4.26
CA HIS A 94 12.05 4.92 3.75
C HIS A 94 11.49 3.74 2.96
N LEU A 95 10.46 3.08 3.49
CA LEU A 95 9.85 1.94 2.81
C LEU A 95 9.12 2.36 1.54
N MET A 96 8.46 3.51 1.58
CA MET A 96 7.76 4.04 0.41
C MET A 96 8.75 4.36 -0.71
N ILE A 97 9.90 4.93 -0.36
CA ILE A 97 10.95 5.22 -1.34
C ILE A 97 11.53 3.93 -1.91
N LYS A 98 11.73 2.92 -1.09
CA LYS A 98 12.17 1.61 -1.59
C LYS A 98 11.16 1.04 -2.59
N TYR A 99 9.89 1.09 -2.25
CA TYR A 99 8.84 0.64 -3.15
C TYR A 99 8.86 1.42 -4.46
N PHE A 100 9.08 2.73 -4.37
CA PHE A 100 9.18 3.60 -5.52
C PHE A 100 10.27 3.14 -6.49
N HIS A 101 11.37 2.61 -5.95
CA HIS A 101 12.48 2.10 -6.76
C HIS A 101 12.37 0.61 -7.08
N GLY A 102 11.24 -0.01 -6.74
CA GLY A 102 11.01 -1.41 -7.05
C GLY A 102 11.68 -2.38 -6.09
N ASP A 103 12.17 -1.90 -4.95
CA ASP A 103 12.82 -2.73 -3.95
C ASP A 103 11.77 -3.24 -2.95
N LEU A 104 11.51 -4.53 -2.96
CA LEU A 104 10.54 -5.17 -2.09
C LEU A 104 11.18 -6.13 -1.09
N ASP A 105 12.51 -6.13 -0.98
CA ASP A 105 13.22 -7.05 -0.10
C ASP A 105 12.87 -6.85 1.37
N TRP A 106 12.43 -5.66 1.72
CA TRP A 106 12.07 -5.30 3.09
C TRP A 106 10.77 -5.97 3.55
N ILE A 107 9.95 -6.48 2.65
CA ILE A 107 8.64 -7.02 3.01
C ILE A 107 8.78 -8.14 4.05
N ASN A 108 9.78 -8.98 3.91
CA ASN A 108 9.98 -10.10 4.82
C ASN A 108 10.44 -9.71 6.21
N GLN A 109 10.80 -8.45 6.41
CA GLN A 109 11.23 -7.95 7.72
C GLN A 109 10.04 -7.57 8.62
N TYR A 110 8.85 -7.60 8.09
CA TYR A 110 7.62 -7.25 8.82
C TYR A 110 6.65 -8.42 8.81
N SER A 111 5.71 -8.37 9.75
CA SER A 111 4.66 -9.37 9.84
C SER A 111 3.39 -8.83 9.20
N TRP A 112 2.74 -9.64 8.40
CA TRP A 112 1.59 -9.21 7.61
C TRP A 112 0.37 -10.05 7.94
N GLU A 113 -0.80 -9.42 7.82
CA GLU A 113 -2.08 -10.12 7.89
C GLU A 113 -2.96 -9.60 6.76
N LYS A 114 -3.97 -10.36 6.41
CA LYS A 114 -4.92 -9.90 5.41
C LYS A 114 -5.64 -8.67 5.94
N SER A 115 -5.80 -7.66 5.08
CA SER A 115 -6.53 -6.46 5.47
C SER A 115 -7.99 -6.82 5.77
N ILE A 116 -8.68 -5.95 6.49
CA ILE A 116 -10.08 -6.18 6.83
C ILE A 116 -10.91 -6.34 5.56
N SER A 117 -10.68 -5.49 4.57
CA SER A 117 -11.41 -5.60 3.31
C SER A 117 -11.12 -6.89 2.56
N GLN A 118 -9.87 -7.37 2.62
CA GLN A 118 -9.49 -8.62 1.99
C GLN A 118 -10.15 -9.81 2.67
N LYS A 119 -10.16 -9.82 4.01
CA LYS A 119 -10.81 -10.88 4.76
C LYS A 119 -12.30 -10.94 4.44
N PHE A 120 -12.93 -9.79 4.33
CA PHE A 120 -14.36 -9.71 4.02
C PHE A 120 -14.66 -10.30 2.63
N LEU A 121 -13.86 -9.93 1.63
CA LEU A 121 -14.03 -10.45 0.28
C LEU A 121 -13.83 -11.96 0.24
N GLU A 122 -12.83 -12.47 0.93
CA GLU A 122 -12.57 -13.90 0.96
C GLU A 122 -13.73 -14.66 1.60
N ASN A 123 -14.31 -14.12 2.65
CA ASN A 123 -15.47 -14.73 3.28
C ASN A 123 -16.67 -14.79 2.35
N ILE A 124 -16.91 -13.72 1.60
CA ILE A 124 -17.98 -13.70 0.62
C ILE A 124 -17.77 -14.74 -0.45
N LEU A 125 -16.55 -14.82 -0.99
CA LEU A 125 -16.21 -15.79 -2.02
C LEU A 125 -16.38 -17.21 -1.52
N LEU A 126 -15.99 -17.46 -0.27
CA LEU A 126 -16.14 -18.77 0.33
C LEU A 126 -17.61 -19.17 0.44
N LEU A 127 -18.47 -18.24 0.87
CA LEU A 127 -19.90 -18.50 0.95
C LEU A 127 -20.49 -18.79 -0.41
N VAL A 128 -20.09 -18.07 -1.45
CA VAL A 128 -20.55 -18.31 -2.79
C VAL A 128 -20.15 -19.72 -3.26
N ARG A 129 -18.91 -20.11 -2.99
CA ARG A 129 -18.45 -21.44 -3.34
C ARG A 129 -19.25 -22.54 -2.66
N GLN A 130 -19.54 -22.35 -1.38
CA GLN A 130 -20.31 -23.32 -0.63
C GLN A 130 -21.72 -23.47 -1.19
N LYS A 131 -22.33 -22.36 -1.60
CA LYS A 131 -23.66 -22.41 -2.19
C LYS A 131 -23.70 -23.06 -3.56
N SER A 132 -22.62 -22.98 -4.31
CA SER A 132 -22.55 -23.57 -5.65
C SER A 132 -22.06 -25.00 -5.66
N LYS A 133 -21.77 -25.57 -4.50
CA LYS A 133 -21.16 -26.89 -4.40
C LYS A 133 -22.11 -28.04 -4.11
N PRO A 134 -23.32 -27.86 -3.62
CA PRO A 134 -24.09 -29.00 -3.09
C PRO A 134 -24.39 -30.08 -4.12
N GLU A 135 -24.67 -29.72 -5.34
CA GLU A 135 -24.98 -30.72 -6.35
C GLU A 135 -23.74 -31.54 -6.72
N ASN A 136 -22.60 -30.99 -6.56
CA ASN A 136 -21.37 -31.67 -6.91
C ASN A 136 -20.98 -32.76 -5.95
N THR A 137 -21.51 -32.68 -4.76
CA THR A 137 -21.23 -33.66 -3.72
C THR A 137 -22.26 -34.75 -3.64
N ALA A 138 -23.33 -34.60 -4.35
CA ALA A 138 -24.42 -35.55 -4.34
C ALA A 138 -24.04 -36.84 -5.09
#